data_580f60027ec8e0b79e6a7ed7826c4a67
#
_entry.id   580f60027ec8e0b79e6a7ed7826c4a67
#
_cell.length_a   1.000
_cell.length_b   1.000
_cell.length_c   1.000
_cell.angle_alpha   90.00
_cell.angle_beta   90.00
_cell.angle_gamma   90.00
#
_symmetry.space_group_name_H-M   'P 1'
#
loop_
_entity.id
_entity.type
_entity.pdbx_description
1 polymer ?
#
loop_
_entity_poly.entity_id
_entity_poly.type
_entity_poly.pdbx_seq_one_letter_code
_entity_poly.pdbx_strand_id
1 'polypeptide(L)'
;MLCFYPQKTVCTAPTAAQLFDALFAELKSQLLRLPPALQQLFEVFSERITLKSDPSGSFISCRTARKETPEALQGIHSANVLLICDEASSVDNSIFEAAGGSLSTPNSKLVMVGNPTRSEGYFYDAFTKLSDRYWTRTVSCEDSTRVTPEYIEEMEERYGRDSGVFSVRVL
;
A
#
# COMPACT_ATOMS: atom_id res chain seq x y z
N MET A 1 -4.95 14.05 2.37
CA MET A 1 -4.63 15.49 2.37
C MET A 1 -5.89 16.36 2.28
N LEU A 2 -6.88 16.04 1.45
CA LEU A 2 -8.11 16.83 1.38
C LEU A 2 -9.04 16.63 2.60
N CYS A 3 -9.11 15.40 3.12
CA CYS A 3 -10.01 15.07 4.24
C CYS A 3 -9.32 15.16 5.61
N PHE A 4 -7.98 15.05 5.64
CA PHE A 4 -7.18 15.10 6.86
C PHE A 4 -6.01 16.06 6.62
N TYR A 5 -5.95 17.13 7.43
CA TYR A 5 -4.93 18.16 7.29
C TYR A 5 -4.36 18.55 8.66
N PRO A 6 -3.04 18.75 8.79
CA PRO A 6 -2.01 18.34 7.83
C PRO A 6 -1.85 16.82 7.78
N GLN A 7 -1.46 16.28 6.63
CA GLN A 7 -1.27 14.83 6.45
C GLN A 7 0.00 14.52 5.65
N LYS A 8 0.82 13.63 6.17
CA LYS A 8 1.93 13.01 5.46
C LYS A 8 1.58 11.57 5.10
N THR A 9 1.61 11.27 3.82
CA THR A 9 1.42 9.91 3.31
C THR A 9 2.71 9.41 2.71
N VAL A 10 3.09 8.19 3.02
CA VAL A 10 4.22 7.52 2.38
C VAL A 10 3.74 6.19 1.80
N CYS A 11 4.07 5.99 0.54
CA CYS A 11 3.81 4.76 -0.20
C CYS A 11 5.12 4.00 -0.36
N THR A 12 5.08 2.70 -0.17
CA THR A 12 6.20 1.80 -0.44
C THR A 12 5.74 0.51 -1.12
N ALA A 13 6.67 -0.14 -1.79
CA ALA A 13 6.51 -1.45 -2.41
C ALA A 13 7.87 -2.16 -2.45
N PRO A 14 7.93 -3.49 -2.69
CA PRO A 14 9.19 -4.25 -2.72
C PRO A 14 10.17 -3.79 -3.79
N THR A 15 9.67 -3.29 -4.92
CA THR A 15 10.49 -2.83 -6.04
C THR A 15 10.12 -1.41 -6.47
N ALA A 16 11.11 -0.71 -7.06
CA ALA A 16 10.89 0.61 -7.62
C ALA A 16 9.85 0.59 -8.77
N ALA A 17 9.84 -0.44 -9.60
CA ALA A 17 8.88 -0.59 -10.68
C ALA A 17 7.44 -0.69 -10.13
N GLN A 18 7.20 -1.56 -9.15
CA GLN A 18 5.87 -1.66 -8.51
C GLN A 18 5.45 -0.34 -7.88
N LEU A 19 6.39 0.34 -7.20
CA LEU A 19 6.09 1.61 -6.53
C LEU A 19 5.79 2.74 -7.52
N PHE A 20 6.64 2.94 -8.53
CA PHE A 20 6.55 4.11 -9.39
C PHE A 20 5.72 3.89 -10.66
N ASP A 21 5.86 2.71 -11.29
CA ASP A 21 5.20 2.43 -12.57
C ASP A 21 3.77 1.90 -12.39
N ALA A 22 3.47 1.31 -11.22
CA ALA A 22 2.13 0.85 -10.88
C ALA A 22 1.44 1.78 -9.88
N LEU A 23 1.82 1.74 -8.60
CA LEU A 23 1.10 2.45 -7.54
C LEU A 23 1.08 3.97 -7.73
N PHE A 24 2.24 4.59 -7.96
CA PHE A 24 2.32 6.04 -8.09
C PHE A 24 1.76 6.55 -9.42
N ALA A 25 1.91 5.76 -10.49
CA ALA A 25 1.28 6.08 -11.78
C ALA A 25 -0.25 6.08 -11.67
N GLU A 26 -0.84 5.09 -10.99
CA GLU A 26 -2.28 5.05 -10.75
C GLU A 26 -2.73 6.20 -9.85
N LEU A 27 -1.97 6.54 -8.81
CA LEU A 27 -2.28 7.68 -7.95
C LEU A 27 -2.32 8.99 -8.75
N LYS A 28 -1.37 9.21 -9.68
CA LYS A 28 -1.38 10.37 -10.60
C LYS A 28 -2.60 10.33 -11.53
N SER A 29 -2.95 9.17 -12.05
CA SER A 29 -4.15 8.98 -12.87
C SER A 29 -5.43 9.35 -12.09
N GLN A 30 -5.55 8.90 -10.85
CA GLN A 30 -6.69 9.25 -10.00
C GLN A 30 -6.74 10.75 -9.68
N LEU A 31 -5.59 11.40 -9.48
CA LEU A 31 -5.53 12.85 -9.28
C LEU A 31 -6.11 13.61 -10.48
N LEU A 32 -5.83 13.15 -11.70
CA LEU A 32 -6.36 13.76 -12.94
C LEU A 32 -7.88 13.56 -13.12
N ARG A 33 -8.50 12.64 -12.39
CA ARG A 33 -9.95 12.44 -12.37
C ARG A 33 -10.68 13.35 -11.40
N LEU A 34 -9.97 14.05 -10.54
CA LEU A 34 -10.58 15.03 -9.64
C LEU A 34 -11.13 16.23 -10.45
N PRO A 35 -12.12 16.95 -9.93
CA PRO A 35 -12.53 18.23 -10.49
C PRO A 35 -11.34 19.19 -10.63
N PRO A 36 -11.25 19.99 -11.72
CA PRO A 36 -10.12 20.87 -11.99
C PRO A 36 -9.73 21.79 -10.82
N ALA A 37 -10.72 22.30 -10.10
CA ALA A 37 -10.51 23.13 -8.92
C ALA A 37 -9.71 22.40 -7.81
N LEU A 38 -9.90 21.09 -7.66
CA LEU A 38 -9.16 20.28 -6.69
C LEU A 38 -7.77 19.91 -7.24
N GLN A 39 -7.64 19.63 -8.54
CA GLN A 39 -6.34 19.36 -9.16
C GLN A 39 -5.36 20.50 -8.95
N GLN A 40 -5.82 21.75 -9.08
CA GLN A 40 -5.01 22.97 -8.93
C GLN A 40 -4.39 23.12 -7.53
N LEU A 41 -4.92 22.45 -6.51
CA LEU A 41 -4.39 22.49 -5.15
C LEU A 41 -3.07 21.72 -5.01
N PHE A 42 -2.76 20.84 -5.95
CA PHE A 42 -1.62 19.94 -5.87
C PHE A 42 -0.51 20.32 -6.85
N GLU A 43 0.70 19.99 -6.45
CA GLU A 43 1.88 19.99 -7.30
C GLU A 43 2.45 18.57 -7.37
N VAL A 44 2.73 18.08 -8.58
CA VAL A 44 3.12 16.70 -8.86
C VAL A 44 4.58 16.68 -9.30
N PHE A 45 5.40 15.96 -8.57
CA PHE A 45 6.81 15.70 -8.86
C PHE A 45 7.03 14.24 -9.28
N SER A 46 8.27 13.88 -9.59
CA SER A 46 8.63 12.50 -9.96
C SER A 46 8.28 11.44 -8.90
N GLU A 47 8.45 11.78 -7.62
CA GLU A 47 8.31 10.84 -6.49
C GLU A 47 7.38 11.37 -5.39
N ARG A 48 6.74 12.50 -5.64
CA ARG A 48 5.98 13.19 -4.61
C ARG A 48 4.83 13.99 -5.20
N ILE A 49 3.72 14.07 -4.45
CA ILE A 49 2.63 14.99 -4.67
C ILE A 49 2.50 15.85 -3.41
N THR A 50 2.46 17.16 -3.55
CA THR A 50 2.35 18.08 -2.42
C THR A 50 1.10 18.92 -2.50
N LEU A 51 0.59 19.35 -1.36
CA LEU A 51 -0.41 20.41 -1.30
C LEU A 51 0.31 21.76 -1.44
N LYS A 52 -0.03 22.56 -2.44
CA LYS A 52 0.66 23.83 -2.75
C LYS A 52 0.68 24.83 -1.60
N SER A 53 -0.39 24.86 -0.80
CA SER A 53 -0.49 25.74 0.36
C SER A 53 0.38 25.31 1.54
N ASP A 54 0.83 24.04 1.59
CA ASP A 54 1.65 23.50 2.66
C ASP A 54 2.50 22.32 2.16
N PRO A 55 3.51 22.55 1.31
CA PRO A 55 4.27 21.47 0.66
C PRO A 55 5.10 20.62 1.61
N SER A 56 5.47 21.16 2.77
CA SER A 56 6.26 20.46 3.79
C SER A 56 5.40 19.72 4.80
N GLY A 57 4.23 20.23 5.13
CA GLY A 57 3.31 19.64 6.10
C GLY A 57 2.35 18.63 5.50
N SER A 58 2.01 18.76 4.21
CA SER A 58 1.00 17.92 3.55
C SER A 58 1.47 17.39 2.20
N PHE A 59 1.77 16.09 2.15
CA PHE A 59 2.28 15.45 0.94
C PHE A 59 2.00 13.96 0.89
N ILE A 60 2.11 13.40 -0.32
CA ILE A 60 2.28 11.97 -0.58
C ILE A 60 3.66 11.78 -1.18
N SER A 61 4.48 10.91 -0.64
CA SER A 61 5.79 10.55 -1.19
C SER A 61 5.92 9.05 -1.39
N CYS A 62 6.58 8.66 -2.46
CA CYS A 62 6.96 7.28 -2.73
C CYS A 62 8.40 7.05 -2.28
N ARG A 63 8.62 6.02 -1.48
CA ARG A 63 9.95 5.67 -0.95
C ARG A 63 10.15 4.17 -1.08
N THR A 64 11.13 3.77 -1.85
CA THR A 64 11.56 2.37 -1.86
C THR A 64 12.19 2.06 -0.52
N ALA A 65 11.62 1.09 0.20
CA ALA A 65 12.18 0.59 1.42
C ALA A 65 12.87 -0.74 1.12
N ARG A 66 14.18 -0.77 1.29
CA ARG A 66 15.01 -1.97 1.12
C ARG A 66 15.47 -2.44 2.49
N LYS A 67 15.74 -3.75 2.60
CA LYS A 67 16.26 -4.34 3.83
C LYS A 67 17.53 -3.64 4.33
N GLU A 68 18.35 -3.16 3.38
CA GLU A 68 19.60 -2.46 3.65
C GLU A 68 19.40 -1.00 4.09
N THR A 69 18.23 -0.42 3.85
CA THR A 69 17.88 0.96 4.19
C THR A 69 16.45 1.06 4.73
N PRO A 70 16.14 0.35 5.82
CA PRO A 70 14.79 0.31 6.38
C PRO A 70 14.34 1.68 6.93
N GLU A 71 15.29 2.53 7.31
CA GLU A 71 15.07 3.88 7.82
C GLU A 71 14.42 4.84 6.81
N ALA A 72 14.29 4.45 5.54
CA ALA A 72 13.59 5.25 4.53
C ALA A 72 12.14 5.62 4.95
N LEU A 73 11.51 4.83 5.83
CA LEU A 73 10.18 5.09 6.38
C LEU A 73 10.19 5.77 7.76
N GLN A 74 11.38 6.08 8.30
CA GLN A 74 11.49 6.78 9.59
C GLN A 74 11.29 8.30 9.46
N GLY A 75 11.06 8.95 10.60
CA GLY A 75 11.04 10.42 10.71
C GLY A 75 9.82 11.09 10.07
N ILE A 76 8.75 10.36 9.82
CA ILE A 76 7.52 10.89 9.25
C ILE A 76 6.58 11.25 10.41
N HIS A 77 6.55 12.53 10.76
CA HIS A 77 5.70 13.03 11.84
C HIS A 77 4.74 14.09 11.30
N SER A 78 3.47 13.96 11.63
CA SER A 78 2.39 14.90 11.30
C SER A 78 1.21 14.66 12.25
N ALA A 79 0.25 15.56 12.26
CA ALA A 79 -1.03 15.32 12.96
C ALA A 79 -1.76 14.08 12.42
N ASN A 80 -1.61 13.83 11.10
CA ASN A 80 -2.14 12.63 10.46
C ASN A 80 -1.01 11.99 9.63
N VAL A 81 -0.78 10.70 9.82
CA VAL A 81 0.21 9.91 9.07
C VAL A 81 -0.50 8.71 8.43
N LEU A 82 -0.23 8.49 7.16
CA LEU A 82 -0.70 7.31 6.45
C LEU A 82 0.49 6.62 5.77
N LEU A 83 0.75 5.38 6.14
CA LEU A 83 1.68 4.51 5.44
C LEU A 83 0.89 3.52 4.59
N ILE A 84 1.24 3.43 3.31
CA ILE A 84 0.65 2.47 2.37
C ILE A 84 1.78 1.56 1.90
N CYS A 85 1.60 0.26 2.12
CA CYS A 85 2.53 -0.77 1.68
C CYS A 85 1.83 -1.67 0.67
N ASP A 86 2.25 -1.58 -0.58
CA ASP A 86 1.78 -2.46 -1.66
C ASP A 86 2.65 -3.71 -1.73
N GLU A 87 2.08 -4.84 -2.17
CA GLU A 87 2.73 -6.16 -2.15
C GLU A 87 3.39 -6.50 -0.80
N ALA A 88 2.67 -6.20 0.28
CA ALA A 88 3.18 -6.22 1.65
C ALA A 88 3.74 -7.57 2.11
N SER A 89 3.26 -8.69 1.54
CA SER A 89 3.78 -10.04 1.84
C SER A 89 5.24 -10.21 1.43
N SER A 90 5.73 -9.41 0.49
CA SER A 90 7.11 -9.45 0.00
C SER A 90 8.03 -8.43 0.66
N VAL A 91 7.50 -7.55 1.51
CA VAL A 91 8.27 -6.53 2.23
C VAL A 91 8.91 -7.13 3.48
N ASP A 92 10.19 -6.80 3.72
CA ASP A 92 10.93 -7.29 4.88
C ASP A 92 10.37 -6.70 6.20
N ASN A 93 10.38 -7.48 7.26
CA ASN A 93 9.87 -7.08 8.58
C ASN A 93 10.57 -5.83 9.14
N SER A 94 11.86 -5.66 8.87
CA SER A 94 12.63 -4.51 9.32
C SER A 94 12.05 -3.17 8.84
N ILE A 95 11.35 -3.18 7.70
CA ILE A 95 10.68 -2.00 7.15
C ILE A 95 9.49 -1.59 8.03
N PHE A 96 8.70 -2.55 8.47
CA PHE A 96 7.56 -2.30 9.36
C PHE A 96 8.01 -1.89 10.76
N GLU A 97 9.10 -2.49 11.25
CA GLU A 97 9.73 -2.10 12.53
C GLU A 97 10.24 -0.65 12.47
N ALA A 98 10.94 -0.29 11.40
CA ALA A 98 11.41 1.08 11.17
C ALA A 98 10.26 2.09 11.04
N ALA A 99 9.16 1.69 10.41
CA ALA A 99 7.95 2.51 10.29
C ALA A 99 7.23 2.72 11.63
N GLY A 100 7.44 1.85 12.61
CA GLY A 100 6.77 1.89 13.92
C GLY A 100 6.88 3.24 14.63
N GLY A 101 8.04 3.91 14.54
CA GLY A 101 8.25 5.26 15.07
C GLY A 101 7.34 6.31 14.43
N SER A 102 7.11 6.22 13.12
CA SER A 102 6.22 7.12 12.38
C SER A 102 4.73 6.85 12.66
N LEU A 103 4.40 5.67 13.17
CA LEU A 103 3.05 5.25 13.55
C LEU A 103 2.71 5.51 15.02
N SER A 104 3.56 6.23 15.75
CA SER A 104 3.38 6.48 17.19
C SER A 104 2.33 7.57 17.51
N THR A 105 1.86 8.33 16.52
CA THR A 105 0.87 9.39 16.72
C THR A 105 -0.56 8.82 16.68
N PRO A 106 -1.53 9.41 17.42
CA PRO A 106 -2.89 8.88 17.52
C PRO A 106 -3.63 8.71 16.18
N ASN A 107 -3.34 9.57 15.20
CA ASN A 107 -3.97 9.55 13.88
C ASN A 107 -3.07 8.93 12.80
N SER A 108 -2.15 8.05 13.21
CA SER A 108 -1.37 7.29 12.25
C SER A 108 -2.07 6.01 11.85
N LYS A 109 -1.96 5.66 10.57
CA LYS A 109 -2.55 4.44 10.00
C LYS A 109 -1.56 3.75 9.08
N LEU A 110 -1.60 2.43 9.12
CA LEU A 110 -0.90 1.55 8.18
C LEU A 110 -1.93 0.81 7.34
N VAL A 111 -1.80 0.90 6.03
CA VAL A 111 -2.55 0.11 5.06
C VAL A 111 -1.58 -0.83 4.35
N MET A 112 -1.86 -2.11 4.41
CA MET A 112 -1.10 -3.16 3.75
C MET A 112 -2.01 -3.88 2.77
N VAL A 113 -1.56 -4.04 1.53
CA VAL A 113 -2.25 -4.80 0.49
C VAL A 113 -1.27 -5.76 -0.18
N GLY A 114 -1.75 -6.87 -0.68
CA GLY A 114 -0.93 -7.85 -1.39
C GLY A 114 -1.54 -9.24 -1.38
N ASN A 115 -0.97 -10.12 -2.17
CA ASN A 115 -1.35 -11.53 -2.19
C ASN A 115 -0.66 -12.28 -1.04
N PRO A 116 -1.28 -13.30 -0.44
CA PRO A 116 -0.74 -14.05 0.69
C PRO A 116 0.32 -15.08 0.23
N THR A 117 1.43 -14.59 -0.33
CA THR A 117 2.49 -15.42 -0.92
C THR A 117 3.43 -16.04 0.11
N ARG A 118 3.34 -15.63 1.38
CA ARG A 118 4.17 -16.13 2.49
C ARG A 118 3.30 -16.47 3.68
N SER A 119 3.68 -17.54 4.39
CA SER A 119 3.06 -17.99 5.65
C SER A 119 3.81 -17.47 6.89
N GLU A 120 4.57 -16.40 6.73
CA GLU A 120 5.31 -15.73 7.80
C GLU A 120 5.51 -14.25 7.47
N GLY A 121 5.91 -13.47 8.47
CA GLY A 121 6.20 -12.05 8.30
C GLY A 121 5.04 -11.15 8.73
N TYR A 122 5.29 -9.85 8.76
CA TYR A 122 4.40 -8.86 9.35
C TYR A 122 3.00 -8.83 8.70
N PHE A 123 2.94 -8.99 7.37
CA PHE A 123 1.66 -9.04 6.65
C PHE A 123 0.85 -10.28 7.04
N TYR A 124 1.47 -11.47 7.10
CA TYR A 124 0.83 -12.69 7.57
C TYR A 124 0.39 -12.58 9.04
N ASP A 125 1.23 -11.97 9.88
CA ASP A 125 0.93 -11.76 11.29
C ASP A 125 -0.31 -10.88 11.50
N ALA A 126 -0.56 -9.91 10.61
CA ALA A 126 -1.75 -9.06 10.68
C ALA A 126 -3.06 -9.85 10.49
N PHE A 127 -3.03 -10.98 9.78
CA PHE A 127 -4.17 -11.88 9.60
C PHE A 127 -4.25 -13.00 10.65
N THR A 128 -3.21 -13.19 11.44
CA THR A 128 -3.08 -14.29 12.41
C THR A 128 -2.88 -13.77 13.83
N LYS A 129 -1.65 -13.73 14.30
CA LYS A 129 -1.33 -13.40 15.70
C LYS A 129 -1.57 -11.93 16.09
N LEU A 130 -1.69 -11.02 15.11
CA LEU A 130 -2.00 -9.62 15.33
C LEU A 130 -3.41 -9.23 14.84
N SER A 131 -4.27 -10.21 14.54
CA SER A 131 -5.61 -9.98 13.99
C SER A 131 -6.48 -9.07 14.85
N ASP A 132 -6.30 -9.07 16.18
CA ASP A 132 -7.02 -8.18 17.09
C ASP A 132 -6.64 -6.69 16.94
N ARG A 133 -5.52 -6.40 16.27
CA ARG A 133 -4.99 -5.04 16.06
C ARG A 133 -5.28 -4.50 14.67
N TYR A 134 -5.68 -5.37 13.74
CA TYR A 134 -5.88 -5.04 12.33
C TYR A 134 -7.31 -5.34 11.90
N TRP A 135 -7.89 -4.42 11.15
CA TRP A 135 -9.02 -4.75 10.32
C TRP A 135 -8.50 -5.44 9.06
N THR A 136 -8.94 -6.65 8.82
CA THR A 136 -8.50 -7.47 7.69
C THR A 136 -9.65 -7.78 6.75
N ARG A 137 -9.35 -7.87 5.46
CA ARG A 137 -10.29 -8.31 4.43
C ARG A 137 -9.57 -9.11 3.37
N THR A 138 -10.12 -10.27 3.04
CA THR A 138 -9.76 -11.06 1.86
C THR A 138 -10.77 -10.78 0.76
N VAL A 139 -10.29 -10.66 -0.47
CA VAL A 139 -11.10 -10.49 -1.67
C VAL A 139 -10.66 -11.55 -2.67
N SER A 140 -11.55 -12.48 -2.98
CA SER A 140 -11.31 -13.50 -4.00
C SER A 140 -11.43 -12.94 -5.42
N CYS A 141 -10.73 -13.55 -6.38
CA CYS A 141 -10.98 -13.30 -7.79
C CYS A 141 -12.43 -13.64 -8.18
N GLU A 142 -13.05 -14.59 -7.50
CA GLU A 142 -14.45 -14.98 -7.71
C GLU A 142 -15.45 -13.86 -7.34
N ASP A 143 -15.04 -12.96 -6.41
CA ASP A 143 -15.84 -11.80 -6.00
C ASP A 143 -15.58 -10.56 -6.87
N SER A 144 -14.61 -10.63 -7.78
CA SER A 144 -14.14 -9.47 -8.55
C SER A 144 -14.71 -9.44 -9.96
N THR A 145 -15.41 -8.36 -10.30
CA THR A 145 -15.87 -8.12 -11.68
C THR A 145 -14.75 -7.79 -12.67
N ARG A 146 -13.50 -7.64 -12.18
CA ARG A 146 -12.31 -7.37 -13.01
C ARG A 146 -11.62 -8.64 -13.49
N VAL A 147 -11.93 -9.78 -12.87
CA VAL A 147 -11.37 -11.08 -13.22
C VAL A 147 -12.41 -11.83 -14.06
N THR A 148 -11.97 -12.41 -15.16
CA THR A 148 -12.86 -13.15 -16.04
C THR A 148 -13.05 -14.59 -15.54
N PRO A 149 -14.21 -15.21 -15.74
CA PRO A 149 -14.44 -16.62 -15.40
C PRO A 149 -13.42 -17.55 -16.06
N GLU A 150 -13.04 -17.27 -17.30
CA GLU A 150 -12.08 -18.06 -18.07
C GLU A 150 -10.70 -18.11 -17.40
N TYR A 151 -10.27 -17.00 -16.76
CA TYR A 151 -9.03 -17.00 -15.99
C TYR A 151 -9.10 -17.93 -14.78
N ILE A 152 -10.24 -17.95 -14.08
CA ILE A 152 -10.44 -18.81 -12.92
C ILE A 152 -10.45 -20.28 -13.34
N GLU A 153 -11.15 -20.61 -14.42
CA GLU A 153 -11.20 -21.95 -15.00
C GLU A 153 -9.79 -22.42 -15.42
N GLU A 154 -9.02 -21.58 -16.13
CA GLU A 154 -7.63 -21.90 -16.51
C GLU A 154 -6.75 -22.18 -15.29
N MET A 155 -6.90 -21.38 -14.23
CA MET A 155 -6.14 -21.57 -12.99
C MET A 155 -6.53 -22.87 -12.28
N GLU A 156 -7.82 -23.23 -12.28
CA GLU A 156 -8.32 -24.48 -11.72
C GLU A 156 -7.83 -25.70 -12.52
N GLU A 157 -7.92 -25.66 -13.84
CA GLU A 157 -7.40 -26.72 -14.72
C GLU A 157 -5.88 -26.92 -14.56
N ARG A 158 -5.13 -25.84 -14.45
CA ARG A 158 -3.67 -25.88 -14.40
C ARG A 158 -3.10 -26.31 -13.07
N TYR A 159 -3.71 -25.91 -11.98
CA TYR A 159 -3.13 -26.09 -10.64
C TYR A 159 -4.01 -26.93 -9.70
N GLY A 160 -5.28 -27.11 -10.03
CA GLY A 160 -6.26 -27.72 -9.14
C GLY A 160 -6.77 -26.75 -8.08
N ARG A 161 -8.07 -26.82 -7.80
CA ARG A 161 -8.75 -25.91 -6.87
C ARG A 161 -8.20 -25.99 -5.43
N ASP A 162 -7.78 -27.17 -5.01
CA ASP A 162 -7.24 -27.41 -3.65
C ASP A 162 -5.75 -27.09 -3.51
N SER A 163 -5.11 -26.59 -4.57
CA SER A 163 -3.68 -26.26 -4.51
C SER A 163 -3.39 -24.95 -3.79
N GLY A 164 -2.24 -24.86 -3.14
CA GLY A 164 -1.78 -23.60 -2.55
C GLY A 164 -1.62 -22.48 -3.58
N VAL A 165 -1.30 -22.83 -4.85
CA VAL A 165 -1.19 -21.83 -5.93
C VAL A 165 -2.55 -21.24 -6.26
N PHE A 166 -3.58 -22.05 -6.37
CA PHE A 166 -4.94 -21.58 -6.61
C PHE A 166 -5.43 -20.73 -5.43
N SER A 167 -5.24 -21.21 -4.20
CA SER A 167 -5.61 -20.47 -3.00
C SER A 167 -4.98 -19.08 -2.93
N VAL A 168 -3.69 -18.94 -3.28
CA VAL A 168 -2.99 -17.65 -3.23
C VAL A 168 -3.38 -16.71 -4.39
N ARG A 169 -3.71 -17.27 -5.57
CA ARG A 169 -3.93 -16.46 -6.78
C ARG A 169 -5.39 -16.19 -7.10
N VAL A 170 -6.30 -16.99 -6.57
CA VAL A 170 -7.73 -16.91 -6.88
C VAL A 170 -8.59 -16.65 -5.65
N LEU A 171 -8.34 -17.37 -4.53
CA LEU A 171 -9.13 -17.27 -3.28
C LEU A 171 -8.54 -16.24 -2.32
#